data_d1bfe6a9e5cf837236df15ddb7b8e7ec
#
_entry.id   d1bfe6a9e5cf837236df15ddb7b8e7ec
#
_cell.length_a   1.000
_cell.length_b   1.000
_cell.length_c   1.000
_cell.angle_alpha   90.00
_cell.angle_beta   90.00
_cell.angle_gamma   90.00
#
_symmetry.space_group_name_H-M   'P 1'
#
loop_
_entity.id
_entity.type
_entity.pdbx_description
1 polymer ?
#
loop_
_entity_poly.entity_id
_entity_poly.type
_entity_poly.pdbx_seq_one_letter_code
_entity_poly.pdbx_strand_id
1 'polypeptide(L)'
;MPLPQPRLRLLAGAVYETRNGTNPERRKKQTRVKIYQIDLDRDQSHAAFRPLEDLEKLTGKSVVDPSLYEEVFNAELDPKSLEELFVQFNSEWHPLHRGRSMSVSDVVVIESEGISYLVGEIKGSSPQGGSFIHRFTDLVEYNLEIESLREQNINFEAHDMVGLRIPAVESGAFFCDSVGFEKIAFDESLTHKPDNLMRVVYVEPNRPAYEAAILHDLEHMQKAVDGYIEPVYLEDGLVVVGNEEAKLRGMAGNRHIGNIIMAGPFFVCGESYEDFCSLTDEEAASAMKRFAEPEQISQAEVEADMGFTIYYAEPMGGLS
;
A
#
# COMPACT_ATOMS: atom_id res chain seq x y z
N MET A 1 22.78 10.87 -44.33
CA MET A 1 21.66 11.75 -43.93
C MET A 1 21.37 11.46 -42.47
N PRO A 2 21.48 12.42 -41.57
CA PRO A 2 21.14 12.21 -40.17
C PRO A 2 19.60 12.17 -40.02
N LEU A 3 19.11 11.18 -39.25
CA LEU A 3 17.69 11.03 -38.91
C LEU A 3 17.22 12.23 -38.08
N PRO A 4 15.99 12.69 -38.28
CA PRO A 4 15.46 13.82 -37.53
C PRO A 4 15.28 13.44 -36.05
N GLN A 5 15.91 14.23 -35.18
CA GLN A 5 15.66 14.20 -33.75
C GLN A 5 14.18 14.52 -33.46
N PRO A 6 13.50 13.80 -32.52
CA PRO A 6 12.15 14.16 -32.14
C PRO A 6 12.16 15.55 -31.51
N ARG A 7 11.50 16.51 -32.16
CA ARG A 7 11.28 17.84 -31.60
C ARG A 7 10.24 17.73 -30.50
N LEU A 8 10.69 17.81 -29.26
CA LEU A 8 9.83 18.12 -28.11
C LEU A 8 9.09 19.44 -28.40
N ARG A 9 7.82 19.38 -28.75
CA ARG A 9 6.95 20.55 -28.69
C ARG A 9 6.56 20.79 -27.24
N LEU A 10 7.28 21.70 -26.61
CA LEU A 10 6.89 22.32 -25.36
C LEU A 10 5.57 23.07 -25.57
N LEU A 11 4.48 22.55 -25.07
CA LEU A 11 3.27 23.34 -24.81
C LEU A 11 3.54 24.20 -23.58
N ALA A 12 3.35 25.51 -23.74
CA ALA A 12 3.66 26.53 -22.76
C ALA A 12 3.00 26.23 -21.42
N GLY A 13 3.80 26.10 -20.35
CA GLY A 13 3.35 26.10 -18.97
C GLY A 13 4.01 25.11 -18.02
N ALA A 14 4.82 24.14 -18.49
CA ALA A 14 5.53 23.23 -17.60
C ALA A 14 7.04 23.45 -17.73
N VAL A 15 7.62 24.14 -16.77
CA VAL A 15 9.06 24.25 -16.60
C VAL A 15 9.55 22.97 -15.91
N TYR A 16 10.20 22.09 -16.67
CA TYR A 16 10.93 20.96 -16.08
C TYR A 16 12.34 21.45 -15.72
N GLU A 17 12.54 21.85 -14.48
CA GLU A 17 13.86 21.95 -13.91
C GLU A 17 14.35 20.56 -13.48
N THR A 18 15.28 19.99 -14.26
CA THR A 18 16.12 18.88 -13.80
C THR A 18 17.18 19.44 -12.85
N ARG A 19 16.83 19.57 -11.59
CA ARG A 19 17.78 19.68 -10.48
C ARG A 19 17.35 18.74 -9.38
N ASN A 20 18.31 18.04 -8.79
CA ASN A 20 18.21 17.22 -7.59
C ASN A 20 17.38 17.93 -6.50
N GLY A 21 16.09 17.74 -6.55
CA GLY A 21 15.13 18.26 -5.62
C GLY A 21 13.90 17.40 -5.74
N THR A 22 13.54 16.74 -4.66
CA THR A 22 12.32 15.99 -4.49
C THR A 22 11.13 16.81 -4.98
N ASN A 23 10.58 16.42 -6.13
CA ASN A 23 9.37 17.03 -6.67
C ASN A 23 8.20 16.59 -5.79
N PRO A 24 7.53 17.47 -5.04
CA PRO A 24 6.40 17.10 -4.20
C PRO A 24 5.21 16.54 -4.99
N GLU A 25 5.18 16.68 -6.32
CA GLU A 25 4.14 16.11 -7.20
C GLU A 25 4.37 14.63 -7.56
N ARG A 26 5.51 14.03 -7.18
CA ARG A 26 5.79 12.60 -7.36
C ARG A 26 5.28 11.71 -6.22
N ARG A 27 4.41 12.18 -5.35
CA ARG A 27 3.67 11.26 -4.50
C ARG A 27 2.89 10.33 -5.42
N LYS A 28 3.32 9.07 -5.55
CA LYS A 28 2.42 8.01 -5.98
C LYS A 28 1.21 8.12 -5.06
N LYS A 29 0.11 8.70 -5.55
CA LYS A 29 -1.14 8.71 -4.80
C LYS A 29 -1.54 7.26 -4.66
N GLN A 30 -1.40 6.74 -3.45
CA GLN A 30 -1.75 5.37 -3.13
C GLN A 30 -3.26 5.24 -3.17
N THR A 31 -3.73 4.05 -3.47
CA THR A 31 -5.16 3.73 -3.46
C THR A 31 -5.55 3.34 -2.05
N ARG A 32 -6.57 3.99 -1.49
CA ARG A 32 -7.16 3.58 -0.23
C ARG A 32 -8.00 2.34 -0.47
N VAL A 33 -7.69 1.28 0.25
CA VAL A 33 -8.41 0.00 0.21
C VAL A 33 -9.02 -0.25 1.57
N LYS A 34 -10.32 -0.52 1.58
CA LYS A 34 -11.03 -0.94 2.78
C LYS A 34 -11.67 -2.30 2.51
N ILE A 35 -11.64 -3.18 3.50
CA ILE A 35 -12.30 -4.49 3.43
C ILE A 35 -13.31 -4.56 4.54
N TYR A 36 -14.51 -4.98 4.18
CA TYR A 36 -15.64 -5.17 5.06
C TYR A 36 -16.04 -6.64 5.05
N GLN A 37 -16.23 -7.21 6.23
CA GLN A 37 -16.65 -8.59 6.41
C GLN A 37 -17.94 -8.63 7.24
N ILE A 38 -18.81 -9.59 6.94
CA ILE A 38 -20.00 -9.80 7.76
C ILE A 38 -19.57 -10.25 9.16
N ASP A 39 -20.03 -9.53 10.17
CA ASP A 39 -19.91 -9.90 11.57
C ASP A 39 -20.78 -11.13 11.86
N LEU A 40 -20.14 -12.26 12.10
CA LEU A 40 -20.82 -13.55 12.28
C LEU A 40 -21.72 -13.59 13.51
N ASP A 41 -21.42 -12.79 14.54
CA ASP A 41 -22.23 -12.72 15.76
C ASP A 41 -23.54 -11.93 15.53
N ARG A 42 -23.57 -11.06 14.52
CA ARG A 42 -24.73 -10.26 14.12
C ARG A 42 -25.51 -10.86 12.96
N ASP A 43 -24.94 -11.83 12.25
CA ASP A 43 -25.55 -12.44 11.07
C ASP A 43 -26.65 -13.44 11.39
N GLN A 44 -27.78 -12.94 11.84
CA GLN A 44 -28.98 -13.78 12.08
C GLN A 44 -29.60 -14.32 10.78
N SER A 45 -29.28 -13.70 9.64
CA SER A 45 -29.78 -14.08 8.32
C SER A 45 -28.96 -15.18 7.65
N HIS A 46 -27.80 -15.53 8.22
CA HIS A 46 -26.83 -16.46 7.60
C HIS A 46 -26.40 -16.00 6.20
N ALA A 47 -26.17 -14.69 6.05
CA ALA A 47 -25.75 -14.05 4.81
C ALA A 47 -24.26 -14.27 4.51
N ALA A 48 -23.44 -14.50 5.54
CA ALA A 48 -22.01 -14.73 5.38
C ALA A 48 -21.73 -15.95 4.49
N PHE A 49 -20.70 -15.80 3.62
CA PHE A 49 -20.22 -16.82 2.67
C PHE A 49 -21.24 -17.18 1.57
N ARG A 50 -22.23 -16.34 1.32
CA ARG A 50 -23.21 -16.56 0.24
C ARG A 50 -22.95 -15.65 -0.95
N PRO A 51 -23.16 -16.15 -2.17
CA PRO A 51 -23.10 -15.33 -3.37
C PRO A 51 -24.22 -14.27 -3.39
N LEU A 52 -24.02 -13.22 -4.14
CA LEU A 52 -24.95 -12.08 -4.22
C LEU A 52 -26.37 -12.49 -4.60
N GLU A 53 -26.50 -13.42 -5.56
CA GLU A 53 -27.82 -13.96 -5.98
C GLU A 53 -28.61 -14.60 -4.84
N ASP A 54 -27.92 -15.28 -3.92
CA ASP A 54 -28.56 -15.91 -2.76
C ASP A 54 -28.95 -14.89 -1.68
N LEU A 55 -28.15 -13.82 -1.51
CA LEU A 55 -28.50 -12.70 -0.62
C LEU A 55 -29.78 -12.00 -1.10
N GLU A 56 -29.90 -11.77 -2.39
CA GLU A 56 -31.11 -11.19 -2.98
C GLU A 56 -32.36 -12.05 -2.71
N LYS A 57 -32.24 -13.36 -2.85
CA LYS A 57 -33.32 -14.30 -2.56
C LYS A 57 -33.72 -14.32 -1.07
N LEU A 58 -32.74 -14.25 -0.17
CA LEU A 58 -32.95 -14.27 1.28
C LEU A 58 -33.58 -12.99 1.80
N THR A 59 -33.12 -11.85 1.34
CA THR A 59 -33.53 -10.54 1.86
C THR A 59 -34.68 -9.91 1.07
N GLY A 60 -34.96 -10.40 -0.14
CA GLY A 60 -35.90 -9.80 -1.08
C GLY A 60 -35.46 -8.43 -1.59
N LYS A 61 -34.19 -8.05 -1.37
CA LYS A 61 -33.59 -6.80 -1.79
C LYS A 61 -32.34 -7.12 -2.62
N SER A 62 -32.17 -6.47 -3.75
CA SER A 62 -30.91 -6.52 -4.54
C SER A 62 -29.83 -5.62 -3.96
N VAL A 63 -29.78 -5.49 -2.65
CA VAL A 63 -28.85 -4.59 -1.97
C VAL A 63 -28.27 -5.33 -0.76
N VAL A 64 -26.95 -5.37 -0.70
CA VAL A 64 -26.21 -5.82 0.47
C VAL A 64 -26.55 -4.90 1.64
N ASP A 65 -26.87 -5.47 2.82
CA ASP A 65 -27.17 -4.70 4.02
C ASP A 65 -25.86 -4.32 4.75
N PRO A 66 -25.40 -3.07 4.69
CA PRO A 66 -24.14 -2.67 5.29
C PRO A 66 -24.11 -2.81 6.81
N SER A 67 -25.26 -2.83 7.48
CA SER A 67 -25.33 -2.94 8.94
C SER A 67 -24.87 -4.31 9.49
N LEU A 68 -24.72 -5.30 8.62
CA LEU A 68 -24.15 -6.61 8.97
C LEU A 68 -22.62 -6.62 8.92
N TYR A 69 -22.01 -5.57 8.36
CA TYR A 69 -20.58 -5.56 8.06
C TYR A 69 -19.77 -4.76 9.07
N GLU A 70 -18.56 -5.24 9.31
CA GLU A 70 -17.53 -4.57 10.07
C GLU A 70 -16.34 -4.26 9.15
N GLU A 71 -15.73 -3.07 9.32
CA GLU A 71 -14.46 -2.72 8.67
C GLU A 71 -13.32 -3.52 9.30
N VAL A 72 -12.72 -4.43 8.55
CA VAL A 72 -11.62 -5.27 9.02
C VAL A 72 -10.26 -4.86 8.47
N PHE A 73 -10.23 -3.98 7.48
CA PHE A 73 -9.01 -3.44 6.90
C PHE A 73 -9.26 -2.04 6.34
N ASN A 74 -8.29 -1.14 6.56
CA ASN A 74 -8.34 0.21 6.02
C ASN A 74 -6.92 0.78 5.94
N ALA A 75 -6.30 0.70 4.77
CA ALA A 75 -4.96 1.20 4.54
C ALA A 75 -4.74 1.60 3.08
N GLU A 76 -3.61 2.26 2.83
CA GLU A 76 -3.16 2.59 1.48
C GLU A 76 -2.38 1.42 0.89
N LEU A 77 -2.86 0.88 -0.23
CA LEU A 77 -2.20 -0.16 -1.01
C LEU A 77 -2.00 0.31 -2.46
N ASP A 78 -1.31 -0.50 -3.24
CA ASP A 78 -1.12 -0.28 -4.69
C ASP A 78 -1.56 -1.53 -5.48
N PRO A 79 -2.85 -1.94 -5.38
CA PRO A 79 -3.34 -3.13 -6.04
C PRO A 79 -3.43 -2.92 -7.55
N LYS A 80 -3.08 -3.94 -8.31
CA LYS A 80 -3.24 -3.93 -9.78
C LYS A 80 -4.63 -4.41 -10.20
N SER A 81 -5.26 -5.24 -9.37
CA SER A 81 -6.64 -5.72 -9.58
C SER A 81 -7.29 -6.14 -8.26
N LEU A 82 -8.59 -6.40 -8.28
CA LEU A 82 -9.33 -6.95 -7.13
C LEU A 82 -8.95 -8.40 -6.87
N GLU A 83 -8.61 -9.16 -7.91
CA GLU A 83 -8.13 -10.54 -7.79
C GLU A 83 -6.77 -10.59 -7.09
N GLU A 84 -5.89 -9.61 -7.34
CA GLU A 84 -4.61 -9.50 -6.62
C GLU A 84 -4.85 -9.26 -5.13
N LEU A 85 -5.79 -8.38 -4.77
CA LEU A 85 -6.18 -8.18 -3.37
C LEU A 85 -6.71 -9.48 -2.74
N PHE A 86 -7.58 -10.20 -3.46
CA PHE A 86 -8.10 -11.48 -2.97
C PHE A 86 -6.99 -12.47 -2.70
N VAL A 87 -6.02 -12.61 -3.61
CA VAL A 87 -4.86 -13.49 -3.42
C VAL A 87 -4.01 -13.04 -2.23
N GLN A 88 -3.72 -11.74 -2.13
CA GLN A 88 -2.92 -11.17 -1.05
C GLN A 88 -3.53 -11.46 0.32
N PHE A 89 -4.82 -11.17 0.52
CA PHE A 89 -5.51 -11.36 1.80
C PHE A 89 -5.88 -12.83 2.10
N ASN A 90 -5.54 -13.75 1.21
CA ASN A 90 -5.68 -15.21 1.41
C ASN A 90 -4.33 -15.93 1.53
N SER A 91 -3.22 -15.32 1.08
CA SER A 91 -1.89 -15.95 1.10
C SER A 91 -0.90 -15.25 2.02
N GLU A 92 -1.04 -13.95 2.22
CA GLU A 92 -0.13 -13.14 3.01
C GLU A 92 -0.91 -12.38 4.09
N TRP A 93 -0.39 -12.39 5.31
CA TRP A 93 -0.99 -11.64 6.40
C TRP A 93 -0.56 -10.18 6.33
N HIS A 94 -1.52 -9.26 6.18
CA HIS A 94 -1.23 -7.83 6.30
C HIS A 94 -1.32 -7.41 7.78
N PRO A 95 -0.31 -6.68 8.33
CA PRO A 95 -0.27 -6.31 9.76
C PRO A 95 -1.52 -5.58 10.26
N LEU A 96 -2.14 -4.75 9.42
CA LEU A 96 -3.35 -3.98 9.76
C LEU A 96 -4.66 -4.73 9.50
N HIS A 97 -4.62 -5.99 9.03
CA HIS A 97 -5.81 -6.77 8.77
C HIS A 97 -6.32 -7.41 10.07
N ARG A 98 -7.54 -7.09 10.45
CA ARG A 98 -8.19 -7.52 11.69
C ARG A 98 -9.16 -8.69 11.51
N GLY A 99 -9.53 -8.96 10.27
CA GLY A 99 -10.52 -9.97 9.93
C GLY A 99 -9.96 -11.34 9.60
N ARG A 100 -10.82 -12.20 9.10
CA ARG A 100 -10.50 -13.50 8.49
C ARG A 100 -9.98 -13.31 7.06
N SER A 101 -9.44 -14.36 6.47
CA SER A 101 -9.14 -14.40 5.04
C SER A 101 -10.36 -13.99 4.19
N MET A 102 -10.11 -13.33 3.06
CA MET A 102 -11.19 -12.90 2.16
C MET A 102 -11.99 -14.09 1.62
N SER A 103 -13.28 -13.90 1.52
CA SER A 103 -14.22 -14.92 1.08
C SER A 103 -15.41 -14.31 0.34
N VAL A 104 -16.26 -15.17 -0.21
CA VAL A 104 -17.57 -14.79 -0.75
C VAL A 104 -18.35 -14.03 0.33
N SER A 105 -19.09 -13.02 -0.08
CA SER A 105 -19.81 -12.03 0.71
C SER A 105 -18.97 -10.87 1.29
N ASP A 106 -17.65 -10.89 1.20
CA ASP A 106 -16.87 -9.75 1.64
C ASP A 106 -17.00 -8.57 0.65
N VAL A 107 -16.85 -7.36 1.15
CA VAL A 107 -16.92 -6.15 0.34
C VAL A 107 -15.58 -5.43 0.37
N VAL A 108 -15.06 -5.11 -0.82
CA VAL A 108 -13.87 -4.28 -0.99
C VAL A 108 -14.30 -2.90 -1.44
N VAL A 109 -13.92 -1.86 -0.71
CA VAL A 109 -14.10 -0.48 -1.15
C VAL A 109 -12.77 0.09 -1.59
N ILE A 110 -12.76 0.61 -2.81
CA ILE A 110 -11.60 1.25 -3.43
C ILE A 110 -11.86 2.74 -3.51
N GLU A 111 -11.02 3.52 -2.86
CA GLU A 111 -10.97 4.97 -3.01
C GLU A 111 -9.65 5.33 -3.69
N SER A 112 -9.71 5.50 -5.00
CA SER A 112 -8.56 5.89 -5.79
C SER A 112 -8.70 7.36 -6.20
N GLU A 113 -7.86 8.21 -5.63
CA GLU A 113 -7.60 9.52 -6.22
C GLU A 113 -6.50 9.43 -7.28
N GLY A 114 -6.00 8.22 -7.48
CA GLY A 114 -4.85 7.90 -8.29
C GLY A 114 -5.10 8.15 -9.76
N ILE A 115 -4.31 9.06 -10.27
CA ILE A 115 -4.16 9.29 -11.69
C ILE A 115 -2.81 8.69 -12.05
N SER A 116 -2.80 7.52 -12.64
CA SER A 116 -1.64 7.10 -13.40
C SER A 116 -1.71 7.79 -14.76
N TYR A 117 -0.70 8.59 -15.06
CA TYR A 117 -0.57 9.16 -16.39
C TYR A 117 0.07 8.13 -17.29
N LEU A 118 -0.61 7.78 -18.38
CA LEU A 118 0.00 7.01 -19.44
C LEU A 118 1.04 7.91 -20.11
N VAL A 119 2.32 7.54 -20.01
CA VAL A 119 3.42 8.29 -20.64
C VAL A 119 3.72 7.77 -22.03
N GLY A 120 3.36 6.51 -22.32
CA GLY A 120 3.54 5.94 -23.63
C GLY A 120 2.82 4.61 -23.84
N GLU A 121 2.55 4.28 -25.09
CA GLU A 121 2.03 2.98 -25.53
C GLU A 121 2.94 2.46 -26.65
N ILE A 122 3.32 1.19 -26.57
CA ILE A 122 4.09 0.50 -27.61
C ILE A 122 3.23 -0.64 -28.15
N LYS A 123 3.03 -0.66 -29.47
CA LYS A 123 2.35 -1.75 -30.20
C LYS A 123 3.35 -2.44 -31.09
N GLY A 124 3.36 -3.74 -31.08
CA GLY A 124 4.31 -4.49 -31.91
C GLY A 124 3.81 -5.89 -32.24
N SER A 125 4.65 -6.60 -32.99
CA SER A 125 4.43 -8.00 -33.34
C SER A 125 5.61 -8.83 -32.87
N SER A 126 5.30 -9.92 -32.14
CA SER A 126 6.34 -10.86 -31.69
C SER A 126 6.92 -11.64 -32.86
N PRO A 127 8.23 -11.94 -32.87
CA PRO A 127 8.85 -12.79 -33.88
C PRO A 127 8.28 -14.22 -33.95
N GLN A 128 7.66 -14.67 -32.85
CA GLN A 128 6.99 -15.99 -32.76
C GLN A 128 5.53 -15.97 -33.25
N GLY A 129 5.06 -14.81 -33.71
CA GLY A 129 3.67 -14.58 -34.09
C GLY A 129 2.82 -14.05 -32.92
N GLY A 130 1.90 -13.16 -33.24
CA GLY A 130 1.05 -12.46 -32.27
C GLY A 130 1.40 -10.98 -32.14
N SER A 131 0.40 -10.19 -31.78
CA SER A 131 0.56 -8.75 -31.50
C SER A 131 0.61 -8.52 -30.00
N PHE A 132 1.33 -7.49 -29.57
CA PHE A 132 1.34 -7.04 -28.18
C PHE A 132 1.07 -5.54 -28.10
N ILE A 133 0.55 -5.11 -26.93
CA ILE A 133 0.35 -3.72 -26.59
C ILE A 133 0.88 -3.56 -25.16
N HIS A 134 1.94 -2.78 -25.00
CA HIS A 134 2.49 -2.41 -23.68
C HIS A 134 2.17 -0.96 -23.38
N ARG A 135 1.71 -0.68 -22.17
CA ARG A 135 1.37 0.66 -21.69
C ARG A 135 2.25 1.01 -20.51
N PHE A 136 2.76 2.22 -20.49
CA PHE A 136 3.75 2.67 -19.51
C PHE A 136 3.24 3.89 -18.75
N THR A 137 3.42 3.86 -17.46
CA THR A 137 3.18 4.99 -16.53
C THR A 137 4.48 5.64 -16.07
N ASP A 138 5.62 5.01 -16.36
CA ASP A 138 6.95 5.53 -16.09
C ASP A 138 7.71 5.78 -17.39
N LEU A 139 8.31 6.98 -17.52
CA LEU A 139 9.02 7.39 -18.73
C LEU A 139 10.35 6.64 -18.91
N VAL A 140 10.99 6.22 -17.81
CA VAL A 140 12.26 5.48 -17.87
C VAL A 140 11.99 4.07 -18.39
N GLU A 141 10.98 3.40 -17.83
CA GLU A 141 10.56 2.07 -18.28
C GLU A 141 10.13 2.09 -19.76
N TYR A 142 9.38 3.12 -20.18
CA TYR A 142 8.97 3.29 -21.57
C TYR A 142 10.17 3.41 -22.51
N ASN A 143 11.16 4.23 -22.16
CA ASN A 143 12.35 4.40 -22.97
C ASN A 143 13.23 3.14 -22.99
N LEU A 144 13.38 2.44 -21.87
CA LEU A 144 14.13 1.19 -21.78
C LEU A 144 13.49 0.11 -22.65
N GLU A 145 12.17 -0.01 -22.67
CA GLU A 145 11.48 -0.95 -23.55
C GLU A 145 11.68 -0.63 -25.03
N ILE A 146 11.62 0.64 -25.41
CA ILE A 146 11.91 1.06 -26.79
C ILE A 146 13.33 0.65 -27.21
N GLU A 147 14.32 0.86 -26.34
CA GLU A 147 15.71 0.46 -26.61
C GLU A 147 15.82 -1.06 -26.72
N SER A 148 15.23 -1.79 -25.80
CA SER A 148 15.20 -3.26 -25.79
C SER A 148 14.59 -3.84 -27.07
N LEU A 149 13.46 -3.32 -27.52
CA LEU A 149 12.78 -3.77 -28.75
C LEU A 149 13.60 -3.44 -30.02
N ARG A 150 14.30 -2.33 -30.02
CA ARG A 150 15.23 -1.96 -31.11
C ARG A 150 16.43 -2.90 -31.20
N GLU A 151 17.03 -3.24 -30.05
CA GLU A 151 18.16 -4.19 -29.98
C GLU A 151 17.74 -5.59 -30.46
N GLN A 152 16.51 -5.99 -30.18
CA GLN A 152 15.94 -7.26 -30.60
C GLN A 152 15.44 -7.27 -32.06
N ASN A 153 15.55 -6.14 -32.79
CA ASN A 153 15.01 -5.98 -34.15
C ASN A 153 13.52 -6.30 -34.26
N ILE A 154 12.74 -6.01 -33.23
CA ILE A 154 11.30 -6.19 -33.20
C ILE A 154 10.65 -4.98 -33.88
N ASN A 155 9.68 -5.24 -34.77
CA ASN A 155 8.92 -4.17 -35.41
C ASN A 155 7.82 -3.67 -34.45
N PHE A 156 7.85 -2.37 -34.11
CA PHE A 156 6.89 -1.75 -33.22
C PHE A 156 6.59 -0.31 -33.58
N GLU A 157 5.44 0.16 -33.13
CA GLU A 157 5.04 1.58 -33.14
C GLU A 157 4.99 2.07 -31.69
N ALA A 158 5.66 3.19 -31.43
CA ALA A 158 5.66 3.83 -30.12
C ALA A 158 4.89 5.16 -30.19
N HIS A 159 3.96 5.37 -29.29
CA HIS A 159 3.17 6.58 -29.18
C HIS A 159 3.36 7.22 -27.81
N ASP A 160 3.87 8.45 -27.81
CA ASP A 160 3.94 9.27 -26.61
C ASP A 160 2.52 9.73 -26.24
N MET A 161 2.03 9.34 -25.08
CA MET A 161 0.72 9.72 -24.58
C MET A 161 0.86 10.63 -23.37
N VAL A 162 0.72 11.92 -23.59
CA VAL A 162 0.75 12.89 -22.50
C VAL A 162 -0.67 13.08 -21.97
N GLY A 163 -0.92 12.62 -20.74
CA GLY A 163 -2.10 13.03 -19.98
C GLY A 163 -3.32 12.11 -20.02
N LEU A 164 -3.21 10.85 -20.48
CA LEU A 164 -4.32 9.91 -20.28
C LEU A 164 -4.29 9.34 -18.86
N ARG A 165 -5.38 9.57 -18.15
CA ARG A 165 -5.60 9.14 -16.79
C ARG A 165 -6.06 7.68 -16.77
N ILE A 166 -5.32 6.77 -16.16
CA ILE A 166 -5.78 5.38 -15.94
C ILE A 166 -5.79 5.12 -14.43
N PRO A 167 -6.94 4.91 -13.80
CA PRO A 167 -6.98 4.32 -12.47
C PRO A 167 -6.46 2.88 -12.56
N ALA A 168 -5.57 2.49 -11.66
CA ALA A 168 -5.09 1.11 -11.59
C ALA A 168 -6.24 0.15 -11.26
N VAL A 169 -7.09 0.54 -10.30
CA VAL A 169 -8.36 -0.11 -9.97
C VAL A 169 -9.45 0.96 -9.93
N GLU A 170 -10.61 0.67 -10.51
CA GLU A 170 -11.76 1.58 -10.51
C GLU A 170 -12.23 1.84 -9.06
N SER A 171 -12.54 3.10 -8.74
CA SER A 171 -13.12 3.44 -7.44
C SER A 171 -14.56 2.93 -7.33
N GLY A 172 -14.90 2.44 -6.14
CA GLY A 172 -16.23 1.94 -5.85
C GLY A 172 -16.22 0.83 -4.80
N ALA A 173 -17.39 0.27 -4.53
CA ALA A 173 -17.56 -0.88 -3.68
C ALA A 173 -17.78 -2.14 -4.53
N PHE A 174 -17.11 -3.22 -4.16
CA PHE A 174 -17.09 -4.47 -4.91
C PHE A 174 -17.36 -5.64 -3.96
N PHE A 175 -18.40 -6.37 -4.25
CA PHE A 175 -18.78 -7.58 -3.54
C PHE A 175 -17.97 -8.77 -4.08
N CYS A 176 -17.34 -9.52 -3.19
CA CYS A 176 -16.66 -10.75 -3.53
C CYS A 176 -17.70 -11.85 -3.77
N ASP A 177 -17.90 -12.25 -5.02
CA ASP A 177 -18.86 -13.29 -5.38
C ASP A 177 -18.17 -14.64 -5.60
N SER A 178 -18.92 -15.65 -5.93
CA SER A 178 -18.43 -17.00 -6.24
C SER A 178 -17.41 -17.02 -7.37
N VAL A 179 -17.52 -16.09 -8.31
CA VAL A 179 -16.60 -15.89 -9.43
C VAL A 179 -16.33 -14.39 -9.58
N GLY A 180 -15.17 -13.94 -9.11
CA GLY A 180 -14.73 -12.56 -9.24
C GLY A 180 -15.45 -11.58 -8.32
N PHE A 181 -15.63 -10.36 -8.79
CA PHE A 181 -16.20 -9.26 -8.01
C PHE A 181 -17.33 -8.56 -8.77
N GLU A 182 -18.39 -8.23 -8.05
CA GLU A 182 -19.52 -7.46 -8.58
C GLU A 182 -19.56 -6.06 -7.98
N LYS A 183 -19.69 -5.04 -8.82
CA LYS A 183 -19.81 -3.66 -8.34
C LYS A 183 -21.19 -3.43 -7.73
N ILE A 184 -21.22 -2.93 -6.50
CA ILE A 184 -22.44 -2.72 -5.73
C ILE A 184 -22.53 -1.28 -5.20
N ALA A 185 -23.74 -0.90 -4.76
CA ALA A 185 -23.91 0.26 -3.89
C ALA A 185 -23.72 -0.19 -2.45
N PHE A 186 -22.84 0.49 -1.70
CA PHE A 186 -22.51 0.17 -0.32
C PHE A 186 -22.32 1.46 0.48
N ASP A 187 -23.13 1.63 1.52
CA ASP A 187 -23.06 2.80 2.40
C ASP A 187 -22.24 2.46 3.65
N GLU A 188 -20.97 2.86 3.60
CA GLU A 188 -20.01 2.63 4.69
C GLU A 188 -20.44 3.27 6.02
N SER A 189 -21.26 4.31 5.99
CA SER A 189 -21.73 4.98 7.21
C SER A 189 -22.66 4.13 8.07
N LEU A 190 -23.24 3.09 7.48
CA LEU A 190 -24.13 2.14 8.14
C LEU A 190 -23.41 0.91 8.69
N THR A 191 -22.11 0.77 8.40
CA THR A 191 -21.32 -0.37 8.88
C THR A 191 -21.00 -0.24 10.37
N HIS A 192 -20.71 -1.38 10.99
CA HIS A 192 -20.23 -1.39 12.36
C HIS A 192 -18.74 -1.04 12.42
N LYS A 193 -18.37 -0.30 13.47
CA LYS A 193 -16.96 -0.02 13.80
C LYS A 193 -16.68 -0.54 15.21
N PRO A 194 -15.56 -1.24 15.43
CA PRO A 194 -15.15 -1.61 16.78
C PRO A 194 -15.02 -0.38 17.69
N ASP A 195 -15.45 -0.51 18.94
CA ASP A 195 -15.42 0.60 19.90
C ASP A 195 -13.99 0.99 20.33
N ASN A 196 -13.04 0.06 20.18
CA ASN A 196 -11.64 0.22 20.60
C ASN A 196 -10.68 0.48 19.44
N LEU A 197 -11.14 1.11 18.36
CA LEU A 197 -10.25 1.54 17.28
C LEU A 197 -9.40 2.73 17.70
N MET A 198 -8.10 2.63 17.50
CA MET A 198 -7.13 3.70 17.68
C MET A 198 -6.66 4.22 16.32
N ARG A 199 -6.85 5.52 16.06
CA ARG A 199 -6.36 6.22 14.88
C ARG A 199 -4.87 6.46 15.02
N VAL A 200 -4.10 6.04 14.03
CA VAL A 200 -2.65 6.13 14.00
C VAL A 200 -2.15 6.64 12.65
N VAL A 201 -0.89 7.08 12.60
CA VAL A 201 -0.16 7.20 11.33
C VAL A 201 0.77 6.01 11.21
N TYR A 202 0.60 5.23 10.15
CA TYR A 202 1.35 4.02 9.90
C TYR A 202 2.47 4.28 8.89
N VAL A 203 3.65 3.73 9.18
CA VAL A 203 4.86 4.00 8.42
C VAL A 203 5.58 2.69 8.10
N GLU A 204 5.63 2.35 6.82
CA GLU A 204 6.34 1.18 6.32
C GLU A 204 7.68 1.58 5.69
N PRO A 205 8.68 0.69 5.66
CA PRO A 205 9.92 0.93 4.93
C PRO A 205 9.64 1.24 3.45
N ASN A 206 10.36 2.21 2.90
CA ASN A 206 10.29 2.61 1.49
C ASN A 206 8.92 3.12 0.99
N ARG A 207 7.98 3.42 1.89
CA ARG A 207 6.66 3.95 1.56
C ARG A 207 6.40 5.28 2.29
N PRO A 208 5.58 6.19 1.72
CA PRO A 208 5.06 7.34 2.45
C PRO A 208 4.22 6.89 3.64
N ALA A 209 4.20 7.70 4.69
CA ALA A 209 3.29 7.49 5.81
C ALA A 209 1.83 7.66 5.38
N TYR A 210 0.91 6.96 6.04
CA TYR A 210 -0.52 7.08 5.82
C TYR A 210 -1.33 6.89 7.10
N GLU A 211 -2.53 7.45 7.14
CA GLU A 211 -3.45 7.23 8.27
C GLU A 211 -4.02 5.82 8.24
N ALA A 212 -4.08 5.19 9.39
CA ALA A 212 -4.65 3.86 9.60
C ALA A 212 -5.42 3.79 10.91
N ALA A 213 -6.13 2.69 11.12
CA ALA A 213 -6.75 2.38 12.40
C ALA A 213 -6.35 0.97 12.83
N ILE A 214 -5.95 0.82 14.09
CA ILE A 214 -5.63 -0.47 14.72
C ILE A 214 -6.52 -0.65 15.95
N LEU A 215 -6.78 -1.89 16.36
CA LEU A 215 -7.44 -2.14 17.64
C LEU A 215 -6.50 -1.78 18.78
N HIS A 216 -7.04 -1.09 19.78
CA HIS A 216 -6.30 -0.66 20.97
C HIS A 216 -6.20 -1.84 21.97
N ASP A 217 -5.45 -2.86 21.56
CA ASP A 217 -5.03 -3.98 22.40
C ASP A 217 -3.63 -4.44 22.01
N LEU A 218 -2.99 -5.13 22.92
CA LEU A 218 -1.58 -5.51 22.76
C LEU A 218 -1.35 -6.42 21.55
N GLU A 219 -2.28 -7.34 21.28
CA GLU A 219 -2.16 -8.30 20.17
C GLU A 219 -2.13 -7.58 18.81
N HIS A 220 -3.04 -6.62 18.60
CA HIS A 220 -3.11 -5.87 17.33
C HIS A 220 -1.99 -4.85 17.18
N MET A 221 -1.55 -4.23 18.29
CA MET A 221 -0.36 -3.37 18.27
C MET A 221 0.91 -4.17 17.92
N GLN A 222 1.08 -5.36 18.49
CA GLN A 222 2.18 -6.26 18.16
C GLN A 222 2.11 -6.76 16.71
N LYS A 223 0.92 -7.06 16.20
CA LYS A 223 0.71 -7.39 14.79
C LYS A 223 1.09 -6.23 13.87
N ALA A 224 0.72 -5.01 14.22
CA ALA A 224 1.03 -3.83 13.43
C ALA A 224 2.54 -3.62 13.23
N VAL A 225 3.36 -3.97 14.20
CA VAL A 225 4.82 -3.83 14.13
C VAL A 225 5.55 -5.15 13.82
N ASP A 226 4.80 -6.24 13.64
CA ASP A 226 5.33 -7.60 13.41
C ASP A 226 6.26 -8.06 14.55
N GLY A 227 5.87 -7.85 15.82
CA GLY A 227 6.61 -8.34 16.99
C GLY A 227 6.33 -7.58 18.28
N TYR A 228 7.22 -7.69 19.26
CA TYR A 228 7.08 -6.97 20.52
C TYR A 228 7.21 -5.47 20.31
N ILE A 229 6.33 -4.70 20.99
CA ILE A 229 6.29 -3.25 20.85
C ILE A 229 7.37 -2.57 21.70
N GLU A 230 8.03 -1.56 21.12
CA GLU A 230 8.93 -0.63 21.81
C GLU A 230 8.48 0.81 21.52
N PRO A 231 8.06 1.58 22.54
CA PRO A 231 7.67 2.98 22.36
C PRO A 231 8.88 3.90 22.39
N VAL A 232 8.91 4.87 21.49
CA VAL A 232 9.84 6.00 21.46
C VAL A 232 9.06 7.29 21.59
N TYR A 233 9.22 7.99 22.71
CA TYR A 233 8.51 9.23 23.00
C TYR A 233 9.16 10.41 22.28
N LEU A 234 8.35 11.21 21.62
CA LEU A 234 8.79 12.40 20.91
C LEU A 234 8.57 13.66 21.75
N GLU A 235 9.32 14.72 21.47
CA GLU A 235 9.23 15.98 22.22
C GLU A 235 7.87 16.69 22.09
N ASP A 236 7.13 16.41 21.03
CA ASP A 236 5.81 16.97 20.72
C ASP A 236 4.63 16.18 21.33
N GLY A 237 4.92 15.20 22.20
CA GLY A 237 3.89 14.38 22.86
C GLY A 237 3.35 13.24 22.02
N LEU A 238 3.90 13.00 20.84
CA LEU A 238 3.61 11.84 20.03
C LEU A 238 4.47 10.65 20.47
N VAL A 239 3.98 9.45 20.26
CA VAL A 239 4.69 8.21 20.51
C VAL A 239 4.85 7.44 19.22
N VAL A 240 6.08 7.08 18.89
CA VAL A 240 6.40 6.12 17.83
C VAL A 240 6.50 4.74 18.45
N VAL A 241 5.70 3.81 17.98
CA VAL A 241 5.70 2.42 18.47
C VAL A 241 6.21 1.52 17.35
N GLY A 242 7.38 0.93 17.59
CA GLY A 242 8.05 0.03 16.65
C GLY A 242 8.24 -1.37 17.23
N ASN A 243 8.93 -2.22 16.47
CA ASN A 243 9.29 -3.57 16.91
C ASN A 243 10.62 -3.53 17.66
N GLU A 244 10.63 -4.00 18.90
CA GLU A 244 11.81 -4.07 19.78
C GLU A 244 12.98 -4.86 19.14
N GLU A 245 12.65 -5.92 18.40
CA GLU A 245 13.64 -6.83 17.80
C GLU A 245 13.91 -6.54 16.31
N ALA A 246 13.34 -5.47 15.74
CA ALA A 246 13.37 -5.22 14.30
C ALA A 246 14.77 -5.29 13.69
N LYS A 247 15.74 -4.65 14.33
CA LYS A 247 17.14 -4.64 13.88
C LYS A 247 17.80 -6.01 14.01
N LEU A 248 17.55 -6.72 15.11
CA LEU A 248 18.06 -8.09 15.34
C LEU A 248 17.49 -9.09 14.33
N ARG A 249 16.24 -8.89 13.90
CA ARG A 249 15.57 -9.70 12.88
C ARG A 249 15.97 -9.32 11.44
N GLY A 250 16.82 -8.30 11.29
CA GLY A 250 17.27 -7.85 9.97
C GLY A 250 16.17 -7.17 9.16
N MET A 251 15.19 -6.57 9.80
CA MET A 251 14.16 -5.81 9.10
C MET A 251 14.75 -4.60 8.39
N ALA A 252 14.14 -4.19 7.28
CA ALA A 252 14.59 -3.05 6.49
C ALA A 252 14.55 -1.75 7.31
N GLY A 253 15.56 -0.89 7.14
CA GLY A 253 15.56 0.45 7.73
C GLY A 253 14.38 1.27 7.19
N ASN A 254 13.77 2.09 8.06
CA ASN A 254 12.55 2.83 7.75
C ASN A 254 12.76 4.34 7.80
N ARG A 255 13.01 4.88 8.99
CA ARG A 255 13.19 6.32 9.24
C ARG A 255 14.20 6.56 10.36
N HIS A 256 14.85 7.72 10.32
CA HIS A 256 15.58 8.24 11.47
C HIS A 256 14.62 8.96 12.43
N ILE A 257 14.75 8.65 13.71
CA ILE A 257 14.11 9.38 14.80
C ILE A 257 15.23 9.90 15.72
N GLY A 258 15.57 11.17 15.55
CA GLY A 258 16.78 11.72 16.17
C GLY A 258 18.02 10.99 15.66
N ASN A 259 18.73 10.33 16.58
CA ASN A 259 19.94 9.55 16.28
C ASN A 259 19.68 8.05 16.15
N ILE A 260 18.43 7.61 16.18
CA ILE A 260 18.04 6.19 16.14
C ILE A 260 17.47 5.86 14.79
N ILE A 261 17.84 4.74 14.19
CA ILE A 261 17.18 4.18 13.03
C ILE A 261 16.02 3.29 13.51
N MET A 262 14.80 3.61 13.09
CA MET A 262 13.67 2.67 13.18
C MET A 262 13.77 1.69 12.02
N ALA A 263 13.74 0.40 12.32
CA ALA A 263 13.68 -0.67 11.32
C ALA A 263 12.30 -1.35 11.38
N GLY A 264 11.86 -1.92 10.25
CA GLY A 264 10.53 -2.51 10.14
C GLY A 264 9.39 -1.47 10.10
N PRO A 265 8.14 -1.92 10.08
CA PRO A 265 6.99 -1.04 10.19
C PRO A 265 6.87 -0.48 11.61
N PHE A 266 6.31 0.73 11.72
CA PHE A 266 5.95 1.33 12.99
C PHE A 266 4.69 2.17 12.85
N PHE A 267 4.06 2.50 13.95
CA PHE A 267 2.97 3.47 13.96
C PHE A 267 3.21 4.61 14.92
N VAL A 268 2.56 5.73 14.68
CA VAL A 268 2.57 6.92 15.54
C VAL A 268 1.19 7.07 16.15
N CYS A 269 1.14 7.22 17.46
CA CYS A 269 -0.07 7.43 18.25
C CYS A 269 0.12 8.58 19.24
N GLY A 270 -0.95 8.98 19.91
CA GLY A 270 -0.89 9.89 21.06
C GLY A 270 -0.61 9.18 22.38
N GLU A 271 -0.33 9.94 23.41
CA GLU A 271 -0.17 9.48 24.78
C GLU A 271 -1.22 10.08 25.69
N SER A 272 -1.81 9.28 26.56
CA SER A 272 -2.75 9.72 27.59
C SER A 272 -2.61 8.90 28.88
N TYR A 273 -2.15 9.50 29.95
CA TYR A 273 -2.09 8.89 31.29
C TYR A 273 -1.47 7.49 31.35
N GLU A 274 -0.30 7.28 30.76
CA GLU A 274 0.41 6.01 30.69
C GLU A 274 -0.17 4.98 29.70
N ASP A 275 -1.08 5.41 28.80
CA ASP A 275 -1.62 4.56 27.76
C ASP A 275 -1.53 5.25 26.39
N PHE A 276 -1.61 4.48 25.34
CA PHE A 276 -1.66 5.01 23.97
C PHE A 276 -3.07 5.49 23.65
N CYS A 277 -3.19 6.51 22.80
CA CYS A 277 -4.49 6.99 22.38
C CYS A 277 -4.51 7.38 20.89
N SER A 278 -5.74 7.55 20.38
CA SER A 278 -5.96 8.02 19.02
C SER A 278 -5.35 9.40 18.80
N LEU A 279 -4.76 9.60 17.62
CA LEU A 279 -4.32 10.91 17.18
C LEU A 279 -5.51 11.82 16.91
N THR A 280 -5.39 13.07 17.32
CA THR A 280 -6.24 14.19 16.86
C THR A 280 -5.93 14.52 15.39
N ASP A 281 -6.76 15.35 14.76
CA ASP A 281 -6.52 15.78 13.37
C ASP A 281 -5.20 16.54 13.22
N GLU A 282 -4.85 17.36 14.20
CA GLU A 282 -3.62 18.15 14.21
C GLU A 282 -2.39 17.28 14.39
N GLU A 283 -2.43 16.31 15.29
CA GLU A 283 -1.37 15.34 15.54
C GLU A 283 -1.16 14.41 14.34
N ALA A 284 -2.25 13.90 13.75
CA ALA A 284 -2.18 13.09 12.55
C ALA A 284 -1.55 13.86 11.39
N ALA A 285 -1.96 15.11 11.16
CA ALA A 285 -1.37 15.95 10.12
C ALA A 285 0.12 16.24 10.37
N SER A 286 0.53 16.45 11.63
CA SER A 286 1.93 16.62 12.03
C SER A 286 2.76 15.37 11.76
N ALA A 287 2.27 14.21 12.19
CA ALA A 287 2.93 12.92 11.97
C ALA A 287 3.03 12.56 10.48
N MET A 288 1.94 12.77 9.73
CA MET A 288 1.91 12.58 8.27
C MET A 288 2.95 13.44 7.57
N LYS A 289 3.11 14.69 7.97
CA LYS A 289 4.11 15.60 7.42
C LYS A 289 5.53 15.17 7.78
N ARG A 290 5.74 14.75 9.04
CA ARG A 290 7.06 14.36 9.57
C ARG A 290 7.60 13.13 8.84
N PHE A 291 6.75 12.14 8.56
CA PHE A 291 7.13 10.86 7.96
C PHE A 291 6.71 10.73 6.49
N ALA A 292 6.37 11.84 5.83
CA ALA A 292 5.88 11.87 4.45
C ALA A 292 6.84 11.22 3.44
N GLU A 293 8.12 11.51 3.58
CA GLU A 293 9.13 11.05 2.62
C GLU A 293 9.81 9.77 3.12
N PRO A 294 9.81 8.68 2.32
CA PRO A 294 10.56 7.47 2.65
C PRO A 294 12.06 7.74 2.60
N GLU A 295 12.78 7.23 3.59
CA GLU A 295 14.23 7.27 3.62
C GLU A 295 14.82 5.99 3.02
N GLN A 296 15.96 6.13 2.35
CA GLN A 296 16.73 5.00 1.83
C GLN A 296 17.83 4.67 2.83
N ILE A 297 17.57 3.72 3.69
CA ILE A 297 18.49 3.28 4.75
C ILE A 297 19.01 1.89 4.38
N SER A 298 20.31 1.76 4.21
CA SER A 298 20.94 0.48 3.89
C SER A 298 20.96 -0.46 5.09
N GLN A 299 21.04 -1.76 4.84
CA GLN A 299 21.17 -2.75 5.91
C GLN A 299 22.44 -2.54 6.75
N ALA A 300 23.53 -2.08 6.14
CA ALA A 300 24.77 -1.76 6.83
C ALA A 300 24.61 -0.59 7.83
N GLU A 301 23.77 0.41 7.52
CA GLU A 301 23.45 1.50 8.45
C GLU A 301 22.61 0.99 9.62
N VAL A 302 21.62 0.11 9.37
CA VAL A 302 20.82 -0.53 10.42
C VAL A 302 21.70 -1.34 11.37
N GLU A 303 22.63 -2.15 10.82
CA GLU A 303 23.59 -2.95 11.61
C GLU A 303 24.56 -2.08 12.41
N ALA A 304 25.03 -0.98 11.83
CA ALA A 304 25.91 -0.03 12.54
C ALA A 304 25.19 0.66 13.72
N ASP A 305 23.91 0.95 13.56
CA ASP A 305 23.09 1.57 14.62
C ASP A 305 22.80 0.63 15.81
N MET A 306 22.93 -0.69 15.63
CA MET A 306 22.86 -1.65 16.74
C MET A 306 24.06 -1.59 17.70
N GLY A 307 25.15 -0.95 17.31
CA GLY A 307 26.36 -0.87 18.10
C GLY A 307 27.13 -2.20 18.26
N PHE A 308 26.77 -3.23 17.48
CA PHE A 308 27.47 -4.51 17.46
C PHE A 308 28.29 -4.66 16.19
N THR A 309 29.58 -4.92 16.34
CA THR A 309 30.41 -5.40 15.24
C THR A 309 30.34 -6.92 15.22
N ILE A 310 29.66 -7.52 14.25
CA ILE A 310 29.66 -8.97 14.07
C ILE A 310 31.03 -9.36 13.48
N TYR A 311 31.91 -9.90 14.30
CA TYR A 311 33.12 -10.54 13.81
C TYR A 311 32.74 -11.92 13.26
N TYR A 312 32.72 -12.08 11.95
CA TYR A 312 32.72 -13.40 11.35
C TYR A 312 34.07 -14.05 11.66
N ALA A 313 34.05 -15.08 12.51
CA ALA A 313 35.23 -15.93 12.69
C ALA A 313 35.51 -16.64 11.36
N GLU A 314 36.63 -16.30 10.72
CA GLU A 314 37.08 -17.09 9.56
C GLU A 314 37.22 -18.55 9.99
N PRO A 315 36.78 -19.51 9.16
CA PRO A 315 36.98 -20.91 9.48
C PRO A 315 38.49 -21.16 9.59
N MET A 316 38.91 -21.61 10.75
CA MET A 316 40.30 -21.98 11.00
C MET A 316 40.71 -22.98 9.92
N GLY A 317 41.61 -22.54 9.04
CA GLY A 317 42.18 -23.39 8.01
C GLY A 317 42.77 -24.64 8.64
N GLY A 318 42.32 -25.78 8.14
CA GLY A 318 42.81 -27.07 8.61
C GLY A 318 44.32 -27.15 8.46
N LEU A 319 44.98 -27.50 9.54
CA LEU A 319 46.35 -27.94 9.53
C LEU A 319 46.42 -29.26 8.76
N SER A 320 47.12 -29.21 7.66
CA SER A 320 47.55 -30.35 6.89
C SER A 320 48.64 -31.14 7.61
#